data_cea3805cf8cb19f827a9f170f70afe0d
#
_entry.id   cea3805cf8cb19f827a9f170f70afe0d
#
_cell.length_a   1.000
_cell.length_b   1.000
_cell.length_c   1.000
_cell.angle_alpha   90.00
_cell.angle_beta   90.00
_cell.angle_gamma   90.00
#
_symmetry.space_group_name_H-M   'P 1'
#
loop_
_entity.id
_entity.type
_entity.pdbx_description
1 polymer ?
#
loop_
_entity_poly.entity_id
_entity_poly.type
_entity_poly.pdbx_seq_one_letter_code
_entity_poly.pdbx_strand_id
1 'polypeptide(L)'
;MTWEYAQKKMMWGLFYLFAGGTALGRILSETGTAAYIADMLLPYASNGGFVAVLVFATLTLIMTQITSNTAAIAITVPITISTFDSLGLNPLPFVYIVAAIGNCGFMLPTSAGGPAVAAGYGINLKTMAVKGFWACLIALVVVVTIGYLLTSFWPAFSTA
;
A
#
# COMPACT_ATOMS: atom_id res chain seq x y z
N MET A 1 -16.73 21.76 22.02
CA MET A 1 -16.71 20.32 21.70
C MET A 1 -16.23 19.60 22.96
N THR A 2 -17.04 18.71 23.55
CA THR A 2 -16.63 17.98 24.76
C THR A 2 -15.78 16.78 24.41
N TRP A 3 -14.91 16.35 25.32
CA TRP A 3 -14.07 15.16 25.15
C TRP A 3 -14.91 13.89 24.92
N GLU A 4 -15.99 13.74 25.65
CA GLU A 4 -16.92 12.60 25.48
C GLU A 4 -17.51 12.53 24.08
N TYR A 5 -17.87 13.66 23.47
CA TYR A 5 -18.36 13.70 22.10
C TYR A 5 -17.26 13.30 21.10
N ALA A 6 -16.07 13.84 21.28
CA ALA A 6 -14.92 13.51 20.44
C ALA A 6 -14.60 11.99 20.53
N GLN A 7 -14.57 11.45 21.73
CA GLN A 7 -14.27 10.05 22.00
C GLN A 7 -15.28 9.09 21.33
N LYS A 8 -16.57 9.44 21.32
CA LYS A 8 -17.61 8.66 20.65
C LYS A 8 -17.57 8.74 19.13
N LYS A 9 -17.07 9.83 18.57
CA LYS A 9 -17.01 10.07 17.12
C LYS A 9 -15.68 9.69 16.49
N MET A 10 -14.64 9.53 17.28
CA MET A 10 -13.30 9.17 16.81
C MET A 10 -13.26 7.73 16.34
N MET A 11 -12.65 7.51 15.20
CA MET A 11 -12.42 6.16 14.67
C MET A 11 -11.19 5.53 15.34
N TRP A 12 -11.33 5.13 16.61
CA TRP A 12 -10.23 4.59 17.42
C TRP A 12 -9.52 3.42 16.76
N GLY A 13 -10.25 2.55 16.08
CA GLY A 13 -9.66 1.44 15.34
C GLY A 13 -8.66 1.91 14.29
N LEU A 14 -8.99 2.97 13.56
CA LEU A 14 -8.10 3.57 12.56
C LEU A 14 -6.88 4.21 13.21
N PHE A 15 -7.07 4.94 14.32
CA PHE A 15 -5.96 5.53 15.08
C PHE A 15 -4.96 4.48 15.56
N TYR A 16 -5.44 3.41 16.20
CA TYR A 16 -4.59 2.33 16.66
C TYR A 16 -3.93 1.55 15.52
N LEU A 17 -4.60 1.42 14.39
CA LEU A 17 -4.05 0.78 13.20
C LEU A 17 -2.83 1.57 12.66
N PHE A 18 -2.96 2.89 12.51
CA PHE A 18 -1.84 3.72 12.07
C PHE A 18 -0.70 3.77 13.11
N ALA A 19 -1.03 3.90 14.39
CA ALA A 19 -0.04 3.88 15.45
C ALA A 19 0.73 2.54 15.48
N GLY A 20 0.02 1.42 15.38
CA GLY A 20 0.61 0.08 15.30
C GLY A 20 1.46 -0.12 14.05
N GLY A 21 0.99 0.33 12.89
CA GLY A 21 1.75 0.27 11.64
C GLY A 21 3.05 1.08 11.70
N THR A 22 3.00 2.29 12.27
CA THR A 22 4.18 3.13 12.45
C THR A 22 5.17 2.50 13.45
N ALA A 23 4.66 1.95 14.56
CA ALA A 23 5.48 1.24 15.54
C ALA A 23 6.15 0.01 14.91
N LEU A 24 5.43 -0.76 14.09
CA LEU A 24 5.97 -1.90 13.35
C LEU A 24 7.10 -1.47 12.40
N GLY A 25 6.89 -0.42 11.60
CA GLY A 25 7.91 0.12 10.70
C GLY A 25 9.19 0.50 11.45
N ARG A 26 9.05 1.15 12.62
CA ARG A 26 10.17 1.51 13.48
C ARG A 26 10.90 0.28 14.04
N ILE A 27 10.17 -0.72 14.54
CA ILE A 27 10.74 -1.97 15.02
C ILE A 27 11.51 -2.68 13.90
N LEU A 28 10.95 -2.77 12.69
CA LEU A 28 11.61 -3.37 11.54
C LEU A 28 12.92 -2.66 11.20
N SER A 29 12.95 -1.33 11.30
CA SER A 29 14.16 -0.54 11.09
C SER A 29 15.21 -0.78 12.21
N GLU A 30 14.80 -0.69 13.48
CA GLU A 30 15.70 -0.85 14.63
C GLU A 30 16.23 -2.27 14.79
N THR A 31 15.47 -3.30 14.41
CA THR A 31 15.90 -4.71 14.46
C THR A 31 16.77 -5.14 13.28
N GLY A 32 16.97 -4.26 12.29
CA GLY A 32 17.67 -4.60 11.05
C GLY A 32 16.86 -5.48 10.08
N THR A 33 15.62 -5.80 10.41
CA THR A 33 14.76 -6.61 9.51
C THR A 33 14.48 -5.89 8.19
N ALA A 34 14.31 -4.57 8.23
CA ALA A 34 14.15 -3.77 7.02
C ALA A 34 15.42 -3.81 6.14
N ALA A 35 16.60 -3.74 6.77
CA ALA A 35 17.89 -3.91 6.07
C ALA A 35 18.02 -5.31 5.45
N TYR A 36 17.64 -6.35 6.18
CA TYR A 36 17.64 -7.72 5.65
C TYR A 36 16.72 -7.87 4.42
N ILE A 37 15.52 -7.30 4.45
CA ILE A 37 14.61 -7.27 3.29
C ILE A 37 15.24 -6.48 2.14
N ALA A 38 15.87 -5.34 2.45
CA ALA A 38 16.57 -4.54 1.46
C ALA A 38 17.72 -5.33 0.81
N ASP A 39 18.53 -6.06 1.58
CA ASP A 39 19.63 -6.90 1.06
C ASP A 39 19.12 -7.99 0.12
N MET A 40 17.97 -8.60 0.42
CA MET A 40 17.32 -9.56 -0.48
C MET A 40 16.87 -8.92 -1.81
N LEU A 41 16.51 -7.64 -1.78
CA LEU A 41 16.04 -6.89 -2.95
C LEU A 41 17.18 -6.20 -3.72
N LEU A 42 18.35 -5.99 -3.09
CA LEU A 42 19.52 -5.35 -3.69
C LEU A 42 19.90 -5.89 -5.08
N PRO A 43 19.94 -7.21 -5.33
CA PRO A 43 20.27 -7.74 -6.66
C PRO A 43 19.28 -7.28 -7.74
N TYR A 44 18.06 -6.95 -7.34
CA TYR A 44 16.97 -6.51 -8.22
C TYR A 44 16.83 -4.97 -8.23
N ALA A 45 17.50 -4.26 -7.33
CA ALA A 45 17.44 -2.81 -7.21
C ALA A 45 18.36 -2.08 -8.20
N SER A 46 19.25 -2.79 -8.93
CA SER A 46 20.17 -2.25 -9.95
C SER A 46 19.46 -1.43 -11.04
N ASN A 47 18.16 -1.61 -11.22
CA ASN A 47 17.32 -0.86 -12.16
C ASN A 47 16.54 0.29 -11.47
N GLY A 48 17.17 1.01 -10.54
CA GLY A 48 16.56 2.16 -9.87
C GLY A 48 15.34 1.82 -8.96
N GLY A 49 15.28 0.59 -8.44
CA GLY A 49 14.24 0.18 -7.50
C GLY A 49 12.91 -0.27 -8.14
N PHE A 50 12.82 -0.39 -9.46
CA PHE A 50 11.58 -0.82 -10.14
C PHE A 50 11.07 -2.17 -9.65
N VAL A 51 11.95 -3.16 -9.53
CA VAL A 51 11.54 -4.50 -9.06
C VAL A 51 11.12 -4.45 -7.59
N ALA A 52 11.82 -3.66 -6.76
CA ALA A 52 11.47 -3.49 -5.37
C ALA A 52 10.06 -2.88 -5.22
N VAL A 53 9.75 -1.80 -5.94
CA VAL A 53 8.42 -1.19 -5.90
C VAL A 53 7.34 -2.12 -6.44
N LEU A 54 7.64 -2.92 -7.46
CA LEU A 54 6.71 -3.91 -8.00
C LEU A 54 6.36 -4.99 -6.95
N VAL A 55 7.35 -5.47 -6.20
CA VAL A 55 7.15 -6.43 -5.10
C VAL A 55 6.27 -5.82 -4.02
N PHE A 56 6.58 -4.61 -3.53
CA PHE A 56 5.77 -3.95 -2.51
C PHE A 56 4.36 -3.60 -3.00
N ALA A 57 4.21 -3.14 -4.23
CA ALA A 57 2.92 -2.88 -4.84
C ALA A 57 2.08 -4.16 -4.95
N THR A 58 2.69 -5.28 -5.37
CA THR A 58 2.00 -6.58 -5.45
C THR A 58 1.58 -7.07 -4.07
N LEU A 59 2.47 -6.99 -3.07
CA LEU A 59 2.16 -7.35 -1.69
C LEU A 59 0.98 -6.52 -1.16
N THR A 60 1.02 -5.21 -1.35
CA THR A 60 -0.05 -4.30 -0.94
C THR A 60 -1.36 -4.61 -1.65
N LEU A 61 -1.30 -4.91 -2.95
CA LEU A 61 -2.48 -5.30 -3.73
C LEU A 61 -3.11 -6.59 -3.21
N ILE A 62 -2.32 -7.58 -2.83
CA ILE A 62 -2.83 -8.83 -2.23
C ILE A 62 -3.45 -8.54 -0.87
N MET A 63 -2.78 -7.77 -0.03
CA MET A 63 -3.27 -7.43 1.30
C MET A 63 -4.58 -6.67 1.25
N THR A 64 -4.74 -5.72 0.33
CA THR A 64 -5.97 -4.94 0.20
C THR A 64 -7.17 -5.78 -0.26
N GLN A 65 -6.97 -6.94 -0.90
CA GLN A 65 -8.09 -7.84 -1.20
C GLN A 65 -8.62 -8.57 0.05
N ILE A 66 -7.73 -8.85 1.01
CA ILE A 66 -8.08 -9.62 2.22
C ILE A 66 -8.55 -8.69 3.35
N THR A 67 -7.92 -7.50 3.45
CA THR A 67 -8.21 -6.48 4.45
C THR A 67 -8.88 -5.25 3.81
N SER A 68 -9.10 -4.18 4.57
CA SER A 68 -9.52 -2.90 3.98
C SER A 68 -8.34 -2.18 3.34
N ASN A 69 -8.60 -1.33 2.35
CA ASN A 69 -7.58 -0.50 1.70
C ASN A 69 -6.75 0.28 2.73
N THR A 70 -7.42 0.90 3.70
CA THR A 70 -6.76 1.67 4.76
C THR A 70 -5.85 0.80 5.62
N ALA A 71 -6.28 -0.42 5.96
CA ALA A 71 -5.48 -1.34 6.75
C ALA A 71 -4.24 -1.81 5.98
N ALA A 72 -4.40 -2.16 4.72
CA ALA A 72 -3.29 -2.57 3.86
C ALA A 72 -2.24 -1.45 3.74
N ILE A 73 -2.67 -0.21 3.46
CA ILE A 73 -1.79 0.96 3.35
C ILE A 73 -1.08 1.25 4.68
N ALA A 74 -1.81 1.23 5.80
CA ALA A 74 -1.24 1.50 7.13
C ALA A 74 -0.14 0.51 7.54
N ILE A 75 -0.20 -0.73 7.04
CA ILE A 75 0.81 -1.75 7.30
C ILE A 75 1.97 -1.62 6.30
N THR A 76 1.69 -1.47 5.01
CA THR A 76 2.72 -1.57 3.97
C THR A 76 3.55 -0.30 3.81
N VAL A 77 3.00 0.89 4.04
CA VAL A 77 3.72 2.16 3.90
C VAL A 77 4.93 2.27 4.84
N PRO A 78 4.81 2.01 6.16
CA PRO A 78 5.98 2.07 7.05
C PRO A 78 7.09 1.08 6.66
N ILE A 79 6.71 -0.12 6.20
CA ILE A 79 7.65 -1.13 5.73
C ILE A 79 8.36 -0.65 4.45
N THR A 80 7.60 -0.06 3.53
CA THR A 80 8.15 0.52 2.30
C THR A 80 9.17 1.61 2.62
N ILE A 81 8.85 2.55 3.51
CA ILE A 81 9.76 3.62 3.94
C ILE A 81 11.06 3.02 4.46
N SER A 82 10.98 2.13 5.47
CA SER A 82 12.16 1.54 6.09
C SER A 82 13.03 0.78 5.09
N THR A 83 12.42 0.06 4.15
CA THR A 83 13.15 -0.73 3.16
C THR A 83 13.84 0.15 2.12
N PHE A 84 13.15 1.15 1.57
CA PHE A 84 13.74 2.04 0.57
C PHE A 84 14.80 2.97 1.16
N ASP A 85 14.64 3.42 2.41
CA ASP A 85 15.70 4.12 3.16
C ASP A 85 16.95 3.23 3.30
N SER A 86 16.78 1.96 3.63
CA SER A 86 17.88 0.99 3.75
C SER A 86 18.57 0.70 2.41
N LEU A 87 17.85 0.84 1.29
CA LEU A 87 18.41 0.76 -0.07
C LEU A 87 19.14 2.05 -0.51
N GLY A 88 19.12 3.10 0.32
CA GLY A 88 19.69 4.42 -0.03
C GLY A 88 18.87 5.16 -1.08
N LEU A 89 17.60 4.79 -1.28
CA LEU A 89 16.69 5.43 -2.21
C LEU A 89 15.71 6.33 -1.45
N ASN A 90 15.31 7.46 -2.06
CA ASN A 90 14.24 8.28 -1.48
C ASN A 90 12.92 7.49 -1.44
N PRO A 91 12.33 7.23 -0.26
CA PRO A 91 11.14 6.39 -0.14
C PRO A 91 9.85 7.06 -0.65
N LEU A 92 9.80 8.40 -0.71
CA LEU A 92 8.58 9.17 -0.99
C LEU A 92 7.85 8.75 -2.28
N PRO A 93 8.51 8.65 -3.45
CA PRO A 93 7.85 8.26 -4.68
C PRO A 93 7.25 6.85 -4.60
N PHE A 94 7.97 5.94 -3.95
CA PHE A 94 7.56 4.55 -3.81
C PHE A 94 6.37 4.40 -2.85
N VAL A 95 6.32 5.22 -1.80
CA VAL A 95 5.17 5.33 -0.90
C VAL A 95 3.91 5.76 -1.65
N TYR A 96 4.01 6.75 -2.54
CA TYR A 96 2.86 7.17 -3.35
C TYR A 96 2.35 6.05 -4.26
N ILE A 97 3.25 5.29 -4.89
CA ILE A 97 2.90 4.15 -5.75
C ILE A 97 2.20 3.06 -4.93
N VAL A 98 2.78 2.68 -3.79
CA VAL A 98 2.24 1.66 -2.89
C VAL A 98 0.89 2.08 -2.32
N ALA A 99 0.75 3.33 -1.88
CA ALA A 99 -0.51 3.86 -1.37
C ALA A 99 -1.61 3.93 -2.46
N ALA A 100 -1.25 4.29 -3.69
CA ALA A 100 -2.19 4.28 -4.82
C ALA A 100 -2.70 2.86 -5.10
N ILE A 101 -1.81 1.87 -5.14
CA ILE A 101 -2.18 0.46 -5.33
C ILE A 101 -3.02 -0.08 -4.17
N GLY A 102 -2.75 0.35 -2.93
CA GLY A 102 -3.54 -0.02 -1.77
C GLY A 102 -5.03 0.34 -1.88
N ASN A 103 -5.36 1.33 -2.72
CA ASN A 103 -6.76 1.69 -3.01
C ASN A 103 -7.41 0.86 -4.13
N CYS A 104 -6.69 -0.06 -4.76
CA CYS A 104 -7.17 -0.88 -5.87
C CYS A 104 -7.77 -2.22 -5.42
N GLY A 105 -8.50 -2.24 -4.30
CA GLY A 105 -9.22 -3.41 -3.81
C GLY A 105 -10.55 -3.60 -4.54
N PHE A 106 -10.58 -4.39 -5.63
CA PHE A 106 -11.76 -4.54 -6.47
C PHE A 106 -12.36 -5.96 -6.48
N MET A 107 -11.70 -6.95 -5.87
CA MET A 107 -12.11 -8.35 -5.97
C MET A 107 -13.18 -8.76 -4.95
N LEU A 108 -13.07 -8.27 -3.72
CA LEU A 108 -13.91 -8.71 -2.60
C LEU A 108 -14.70 -7.55 -1.99
N PRO A 109 -15.89 -7.81 -1.44
CA PRO A 109 -16.70 -6.79 -0.75
C PRO A 109 -16.00 -6.20 0.47
N THR A 110 -15.07 -6.95 1.06
CA THR A 110 -14.33 -6.56 2.27
C THR A 110 -13.24 -5.54 1.99
N SER A 111 -12.76 -5.44 0.75
CA SER A 111 -11.63 -4.61 0.39
C SER A 111 -11.96 -3.10 0.37
N ALA A 112 -13.11 -2.74 -0.16
CA ALA A 112 -13.51 -1.34 -0.30
C ALA A 112 -15.03 -1.14 -0.30
N GLY A 113 -15.48 0.10 -0.03
CA GLY A 113 -16.89 0.45 0.01
C GLY A 113 -17.63 0.21 -1.32
N GLY A 114 -17.00 0.45 -2.46
CA GLY A 114 -17.60 0.21 -3.78
C GLY A 114 -17.97 -1.25 -4.02
N PRO A 115 -17.06 -2.20 -3.91
CA PRO A 115 -17.36 -3.63 -3.97
C PRO A 115 -18.38 -4.08 -2.92
N ALA A 116 -18.35 -3.53 -1.70
CA ALA A 116 -19.32 -3.84 -0.65
C ALA A 116 -20.75 -3.44 -1.06
N VAL A 117 -20.92 -2.24 -1.59
CA VAL A 117 -22.21 -1.75 -2.10
C VAL A 117 -22.68 -2.60 -3.27
N ALA A 118 -21.81 -2.89 -4.24
CA ALA A 118 -22.15 -3.73 -5.39
C ALA A 118 -22.62 -5.13 -4.99
N ALA A 119 -21.96 -5.74 -3.99
CA ALA A 119 -22.40 -7.02 -3.42
C ALA A 119 -23.76 -6.92 -2.72
N GLY A 120 -24.02 -5.80 -2.02
CA GLY A 120 -25.29 -5.51 -1.39
C GLY A 120 -26.47 -5.41 -2.38
N TYR A 121 -26.21 -4.96 -3.60
CA TYR A 121 -27.17 -4.96 -4.70
C TYR A 121 -27.33 -6.32 -5.40
N GLY A 122 -26.72 -7.39 -4.88
CA GLY A 122 -26.91 -8.76 -5.38
C GLY A 122 -26.01 -9.14 -6.56
N ILE A 123 -24.93 -8.42 -6.81
CA ILE A 123 -23.94 -8.83 -7.82
C ILE A 123 -23.29 -10.15 -7.39
N ASN A 124 -23.18 -11.10 -8.32
CA ASN A 124 -22.58 -12.39 -8.06
C ASN A 124 -21.09 -12.21 -7.68
N LEU A 125 -20.73 -12.68 -6.49
CA LEU A 125 -19.36 -12.56 -5.92
C LEU A 125 -18.29 -13.18 -6.81
N LYS A 126 -18.59 -14.30 -7.48
CA LYS A 126 -17.66 -14.95 -8.39
C LYS A 126 -17.35 -14.06 -9.61
N THR A 127 -18.38 -13.45 -10.18
CA THR A 127 -18.24 -12.51 -11.30
C THR A 127 -17.44 -11.28 -10.87
N MET A 128 -17.73 -10.75 -9.68
CA MET A 128 -17.02 -9.61 -9.11
C MET A 128 -15.53 -9.95 -8.89
N ALA A 129 -15.21 -11.10 -8.30
CA ALA A 129 -13.84 -11.54 -8.08
C ALA A 129 -13.05 -11.69 -9.40
N VAL A 130 -13.64 -12.33 -10.41
CA VAL A 130 -12.97 -12.53 -11.71
C VAL A 130 -12.75 -11.20 -12.43
N LYS A 131 -13.76 -10.33 -12.49
CA LYS A 131 -13.64 -9.01 -13.13
C LYS A 131 -12.70 -8.10 -12.33
N GLY A 132 -12.79 -8.14 -11.00
CA GLY A 132 -11.91 -7.42 -10.10
C GLY A 132 -10.45 -7.85 -10.22
N PHE A 133 -10.17 -9.14 -10.41
CA PHE A 133 -8.81 -9.65 -10.63
C PHE A 133 -8.15 -8.98 -11.84
N TRP A 134 -8.84 -8.95 -12.98
CA TRP A 134 -8.31 -8.27 -14.17
C TRP A 134 -8.14 -6.77 -13.97
N ALA A 135 -9.08 -6.14 -13.29
CA ALA A 135 -8.96 -4.71 -12.95
C ALA A 135 -7.75 -4.44 -12.03
N CYS A 136 -7.52 -5.28 -11.02
CA CYS A 136 -6.36 -5.20 -10.13
C CYS A 136 -5.04 -5.38 -10.90
N LEU A 137 -4.99 -6.33 -11.83
CA LEU A 137 -3.79 -6.59 -12.62
C LEU A 137 -3.46 -5.42 -13.55
N ILE A 138 -4.47 -4.86 -14.22
CA ILE A 138 -4.31 -3.64 -15.04
C ILE A 138 -3.87 -2.46 -14.16
N ALA A 139 -4.51 -2.26 -13.01
CA ALA A 139 -4.14 -1.20 -12.07
C ALA A 139 -2.70 -1.33 -11.60
N LEU A 140 -2.25 -2.55 -11.26
CA LEU A 140 -0.87 -2.81 -10.86
C LEU A 140 0.13 -2.37 -11.96
N VAL A 141 -0.09 -2.83 -13.18
CA VAL A 141 0.79 -2.49 -14.31
C VAL A 141 0.80 -0.98 -14.57
N VAL A 142 -0.38 -0.37 -14.65
CA VAL A 142 -0.51 1.06 -14.97
C VAL A 142 0.09 1.93 -13.86
N VAL A 143 -0.28 1.70 -12.61
CA VAL A 143 0.16 2.55 -11.48
C VAL A 143 1.65 2.39 -11.24
N VAL A 144 2.20 1.17 -11.27
CA VAL A 144 3.63 0.96 -11.07
C VAL A 144 4.43 1.56 -12.22
N THR A 145 4.01 1.34 -13.47
CA THR A 145 4.73 1.86 -14.64
C THR A 145 4.69 3.38 -14.68
N ILE A 146 3.49 3.97 -14.56
CA ILE A 146 3.35 5.44 -14.60
C ILE A 146 4.03 6.06 -13.38
N GLY A 147 3.82 5.51 -12.19
CA GLY A 147 4.44 6.00 -10.97
C GLY A 147 5.97 5.98 -11.06
N TYR A 148 6.54 4.88 -11.57
CA TYR A 148 7.98 4.78 -11.78
C TYR A 148 8.50 5.75 -12.86
N LEU A 149 7.79 5.94 -13.95
CA LEU A 149 8.14 6.94 -14.96
C LEU A 149 8.12 8.37 -14.37
N LEU A 150 7.15 8.68 -13.51
CA LEU A 150 7.09 9.98 -12.84
C LEU A 150 8.32 10.24 -11.95
N THR A 151 8.92 9.22 -11.35
CA THR A 151 10.18 9.40 -10.59
C THR A 151 11.32 9.89 -11.46
N SER A 152 11.31 9.54 -12.75
CA SER A 152 12.37 9.91 -13.71
C SER A 152 12.12 11.26 -14.39
N PHE A 153 10.84 11.59 -14.66
CA PHE A 153 10.50 12.77 -15.47
C PHE A 153 10.00 13.97 -14.65
N TRP A 154 9.59 13.76 -13.40
CA TRP A 154 9.04 14.82 -12.57
C TRP A 154 9.78 14.95 -11.24
N PRO A 155 10.82 15.82 -11.16
CA PRO A 155 11.61 16.00 -9.93
C PRO A 155 10.76 16.34 -8.70
N ALA A 156 9.69 17.12 -8.85
CA ALA A 156 8.79 17.48 -7.74
C ALA A 156 8.06 16.26 -7.15
N PHE A 157 7.90 15.17 -7.88
CA PHE A 157 7.34 13.92 -7.38
C PHE A 157 8.25 13.20 -6.38
N SER A 158 9.56 13.46 -6.47
CA SER A 158 10.58 12.85 -5.62
C SER A 158 11.15 13.80 -4.55
N THR A 159 10.78 15.08 -4.56
CA THR A 159 11.32 16.11 -3.64
C THR A 159 10.27 16.74 -2.72
N ALA A 160 9.03 16.25 -2.72
CA ALA A 160 7.94 16.80 -1.90
C ALA A 160 8.14 16.54 -0.41
#